data_853ebab53e6a39f201a6ed9fed10bf96
#
_entry.id   853ebab53e6a39f201a6ed9fed10bf96
#
_cell.length_a   1.000
_cell.length_b   1.000
_cell.length_c   1.000
_cell.angle_alpha   90.00
_cell.angle_beta   90.00
_cell.angle_gamma   90.00
#
_symmetry.space_group_name_H-M   'P 1'
#
loop_
_entity.id
_entity.type
_entity.pdbx_description
1 polymer ?
#
loop_
_entity_poly.entity_id
_entity_poly.type
_entity_poly.pdbx_seq_one_letter_code
_entity_poly.pdbx_strand_id
1 'polypeptide(L)'
;ISLFSILLTACVGDPGPPGFDGQDGKVADVISVSNVNFNSPNFDVIVNFDQIYSDEVLLVYRLWDNNTWRLLPQTIIFDDGSNLVYNYDFTQNDVSIFLESSSDLNTLGNEHTQNQEFRVVIVPASQVNGVDTTDLNTVINLGNIESFELR
;
A
#
# COMPACT_ATOMS: atom_id res chain seq x y z
N ILE A 1 7.38 83.86 11.84
CA ILE A 1 6.56 82.63 11.74
C ILE A 1 7.53 81.52 11.33
N SER A 2 7.86 80.63 12.28
CA SER A 2 8.78 79.52 12.08
C SER A 2 7.94 78.27 11.75
N LEU A 3 8.13 77.71 10.54
CA LEU A 3 7.43 76.49 10.08
C LEU A 3 8.27 75.26 10.55
N PHE A 4 7.71 74.50 11.50
CA PHE A 4 8.33 73.29 12.03
C PHE A 4 7.84 72.06 11.17
N SER A 5 8.73 71.58 10.29
CA SER A 5 8.47 70.36 9.53
C SER A 5 8.77 69.10 10.36
N ILE A 6 7.74 68.35 10.67
CA ILE A 6 7.84 67.04 11.32
C ILE A 6 8.05 66.01 10.23
N LEU A 7 9.25 65.43 10.18
CA LEU A 7 9.58 64.27 9.37
C LEU A 7 9.12 63.00 10.08
N LEU A 8 8.03 62.39 9.60
CA LEU A 8 7.61 61.06 10.02
C LEU A 8 8.44 60.00 9.31
N THR A 9 9.44 59.45 9.99
CA THR A 9 10.14 58.24 9.52
C THR A 9 9.25 57.01 9.82
N ALA A 10 8.65 56.45 8.78
CA ALA A 10 7.95 55.16 8.86
C ALA A 10 9.03 54.06 8.92
N CYS A 11 9.18 53.41 10.07
CA CYS A 11 9.90 52.15 10.17
C CYS A 11 9.10 51.06 9.46
N VAL A 12 9.55 50.60 8.31
CA VAL A 12 9.13 49.37 7.70
C VAL A 12 9.84 48.24 8.46
N GLY A 13 9.08 47.44 9.21
CA GLY A 13 9.62 46.23 9.87
C GLY A 13 10.15 45.24 8.85
N ASP A 14 11.20 44.51 9.21
CA ASP A 14 11.77 43.46 8.38
C ASP A 14 10.71 42.45 7.99
N PRO A 15 10.72 41.93 6.73
CA PRO A 15 9.82 40.81 6.36
C PRO A 15 10.07 39.62 7.28
N GLY A 16 9.00 38.99 7.72
CA GLY A 16 9.08 37.78 8.55
C GLY A 16 9.86 36.67 7.84
N PRO A 17 10.43 35.71 8.59
CA PRO A 17 11.14 34.59 8.00
C PRO A 17 10.25 33.82 7.02
N PRO A 18 10.81 33.26 5.94
CA PRO A 18 10.07 32.39 5.03
C PRO A 18 9.35 31.30 5.81
N GLY A 19 8.13 30.93 5.39
CA GLY A 19 7.43 29.78 5.93
C GLY A 19 8.30 28.52 5.71
N PHE A 20 8.14 27.55 6.61
CA PHE A 20 8.78 26.24 6.44
C PHE A 20 8.37 25.65 5.09
N ASP A 21 9.30 25.02 4.39
CA ASP A 21 8.98 24.21 3.21
C ASP A 21 7.91 23.21 3.58
N GLY A 22 6.89 23.06 2.73
CA GLY A 22 5.86 22.03 2.92
C GLY A 22 6.56 20.67 3.01
N GLN A 23 6.12 19.82 3.94
CA GLN A 23 6.58 18.44 3.98
C GLN A 23 6.27 17.81 2.62
N ASP A 24 7.27 17.14 2.04
CA ASP A 24 7.05 16.31 0.86
C ASP A 24 5.87 15.38 1.13
N GLY A 25 4.92 15.33 0.19
CA GLY A 25 3.75 14.47 0.34
C GLY A 25 4.21 13.03 0.55
N LYS A 26 3.55 12.29 1.46
CA LYS A 26 3.83 10.87 1.64
C LYS A 26 3.76 10.15 0.28
N VAL A 27 4.79 9.41 -0.03
CA VAL A 27 4.90 8.59 -1.24
C VAL A 27 4.34 7.21 -0.89
N ALA A 28 3.69 6.56 -1.85
CA ALA A 28 3.25 5.19 -1.65
C ALA A 28 4.46 4.23 -1.65
N ASP A 29 4.43 3.24 -0.78
CA ASP A 29 5.41 2.17 -0.73
C ASP A 29 4.88 0.91 -1.40
N VAL A 30 5.72 0.24 -2.20
CA VAL A 30 5.40 -1.06 -2.81
C VAL A 30 6.43 -2.10 -2.41
N ILE A 31 5.96 -3.15 -1.76
CA ILE A 31 6.77 -4.31 -1.39
C ILE A 31 6.41 -5.46 -2.33
N SER A 32 7.37 -5.92 -3.11
CA SER A 32 7.21 -7.11 -3.96
C SER A 32 7.65 -8.35 -3.21
N VAL A 33 6.77 -9.35 -3.12
CA VAL A 33 7.00 -10.60 -2.40
C VAL A 33 6.91 -11.75 -3.39
N SER A 34 8.04 -12.38 -3.67
CA SER A 34 8.15 -13.47 -4.65
C SER A 34 8.40 -14.81 -3.98
N ASN A 35 8.11 -15.90 -4.68
CA ASN A 35 8.33 -17.27 -4.22
C ASN A 35 7.61 -17.60 -2.91
N VAL A 36 6.42 -17.07 -2.71
CA VAL A 36 5.61 -17.35 -1.53
C VAL A 36 5.09 -18.78 -1.59
N ASN A 37 5.32 -19.54 -0.52
CA ASN A 37 4.89 -20.92 -0.40
C ASN A 37 4.00 -21.06 0.84
N PHE A 38 2.74 -21.41 0.61
CA PHE A 38 1.78 -21.69 1.67
C PHE A 38 1.89 -23.15 2.08
N ASN A 39 2.39 -23.38 3.28
CA ASN A 39 2.67 -24.71 3.79
C ASN A 39 1.86 -25.02 5.06
N SER A 40 1.53 -26.31 5.23
CA SER A 40 0.96 -26.82 6.47
C SER A 40 1.90 -26.51 7.67
N PRO A 41 1.34 -26.25 8.86
CA PRO A 41 -0.08 -26.31 9.20
C PRO A 41 -0.88 -25.02 8.96
N ASN A 42 -0.23 -23.88 8.82
CA ASN A 42 -0.91 -22.56 8.90
C ASN A 42 -1.40 -22.05 7.54
N PHE A 43 -0.68 -22.37 6.47
CA PHE A 43 -0.97 -21.84 5.13
C PHE A 43 -1.02 -20.31 5.10
N ASP A 44 -0.08 -19.66 5.79
CA ASP A 44 0.09 -18.23 5.87
C ASP A 44 1.55 -17.82 5.59
N VAL A 45 1.73 -16.54 5.29
CA VAL A 45 3.03 -15.89 5.21
C VAL A 45 2.93 -14.50 5.81
N ILE A 46 3.93 -14.10 6.57
CA ILE A 46 4.00 -12.78 7.20
C ILE A 46 5.05 -11.94 6.47
N VAL A 47 4.64 -10.73 6.06
CA VAL A 47 5.51 -9.72 5.45
C VAL A 47 5.62 -8.55 6.40
N ASN A 48 6.84 -8.30 6.90
CA ASN A 48 7.09 -7.19 7.82
C ASN A 48 7.44 -5.92 7.04
N PHE A 49 7.03 -4.77 7.57
CA PHE A 49 7.39 -3.43 7.11
C PHE A 49 7.62 -2.51 8.32
N ASP A 50 8.11 -1.31 8.09
CA ASP A 50 8.48 -0.43 9.21
C ASP A 50 7.25 0.01 10.01
N GLN A 51 6.31 0.69 9.37
CA GLN A 51 5.07 1.09 10.03
C GLN A 51 4.05 1.59 9.01
N ILE A 52 2.77 1.24 9.22
CA ILE A 52 1.63 1.90 8.58
C ILE A 52 1.03 2.95 9.53
N TYR A 53 0.70 4.12 9.02
CA TYR A 53 0.11 5.20 9.78
C TYR A 53 -1.41 5.22 9.61
N SER A 54 -2.11 5.90 10.54
CA SER A 54 -3.58 5.95 10.59
C SER A 54 -4.24 6.61 9.37
N ASP A 55 -3.48 7.38 8.60
CA ASP A 55 -3.90 8.05 7.37
C ASP A 55 -3.49 7.29 6.09
N GLU A 56 -3.02 6.06 6.24
CA GLU A 56 -2.62 5.17 5.15
C GLU A 56 -3.54 3.95 5.06
N VAL A 57 -3.61 3.39 3.87
CA VAL A 57 -4.28 2.11 3.60
C VAL A 57 -3.27 1.11 3.03
N LEU A 58 -3.47 -0.16 3.36
CA LEU A 58 -2.68 -1.27 2.84
C LEU A 58 -3.55 -2.08 1.90
N LEU A 59 -3.02 -2.31 0.70
CA LEU A 59 -3.65 -3.10 -0.36
C LEU A 59 -2.72 -4.25 -0.72
N VAL A 60 -3.25 -5.44 -0.92
CA VAL A 60 -2.47 -6.60 -1.33
C VAL A 60 -2.99 -7.11 -2.66
N TYR A 61 -2.08 -7.28 -3.61
CA TYR A 61 -2.37 -7.82 -4.93
C TYR A 61 -1.63 -9.14 -5.12
N ARG A 62 -2.29 -10.11 -5.74
CA ARG A 62 -1.69 -11.37 -6.17
C ARG A 62 -1.53 -11.39 -7.68
N LEU A 63 -0.38 -11.87 -8.16
CA LEU A 63 -0.20 -12.15 -9.58
C LEU A 63 -1.03 -13.38 -9.96
N TRP A 64 -2.06 -13.17 -10.78
CA TRP A 64 -2.96 -14.22 -11.23
C TRP A 64 -2.41 -14.98 -12.42
N ASP A 65 -1.89 -14.25 -13.38
CA ASP A 65 -1.34 -14.71 -14.64
C ASP A 65 -0.17 -13.80 -14.99
N ASN A 66 0.60 -14.12 -16.00
CA ASN A 66 1.89 -13.50 -16.33
C ASN A 66 2.00 -11.98 -16.11
N ASN A 67 0.89 -11.24 -16.22
CA ASN A 67 0.86 -9.79 -16.03
C ASN A 67 -0.41 -9.27 -15.33
N THR A 68 -1.30 -10.15 -14.87
CA THR A 68 -2.58 -9.73 -14.28
C THR A 68 -2.49 -9.76 -12.77
N TRP A 69 -2.54 -8.59 -12.16
CA TRP A 69 -2.60 -8.43 -10.71
C TRP A 69 -4.05 -8.31 -10.25
N ARG A 70 -4.41 -9.05 -9.22
CA ARG A 70 -5.76 -9.03 -8.62
C ARG A 70 -5.68 -8.64 -7.16
N LEU A 71 -6.48 -7.65 -6.80
CA LEU A 71 -6.63 -7.21 -5.41
C LEU A 71 -7.24 -8.33 -4.55
N LEU A 72 -6.68 -8.56 -3.36
CA LEU A 72 -7.24 -9.46 -2.36
C LEU A 72 -8.38 -8.78 -1.58
N PRO A 73 -9.33 -9.56 -1.04
CA PRO A 73 -9.42 -11.02 -1.11
C PRO A 73 -9.82 -11.52 -2.50
N GLN A 74 -9.22 -12.64 -2.92
CA GLN A 74 -9.50 -13.28 -4.19
C GLN A 74 -10.05 -14.69 -3.98
N THR A 75 -11.22 -14.98 -4.54
CA THR A 75 -11.85 -16.30 -4.47
C THR A 75 -11.70 -17.04 -5.79
N ILE A 76 -11.30 -18.31 -5.71
CA ILE A 76 -11.32 -19.29 -6.79
C ILE A 76 -12.40 -20.30 -6.46
N ILE A 77 -13.28 -20.59 -7.41
CA ILE A 77 -14.31 -21.63 -7.29
C ILE A 77 -13.90 -22.79 -8.19
N PHE A 78 -13.80 -23.99 -7.61
CA PHE A 78 -13.46 -25.21 -8.33
C PHE A 78 -14.70 -25.87 -8.91
N ASP A 79 -14.49 -26.79 -9.87
CA ASP A 79 -15.57 -27.49 -10.57
C ASP A 79 -16.45 -28.36 -9.65
N ASP A 80 -15.89 -28.83 -8.54
CA ASP A 80 -16.60 -29.60 -7.50
C ASP A 80 -17.45 -28.72 -6.56
N GLY A 81 -17.43 -27.41 -6.76
CA GLY A 81 -18.14 -26.42 -5.94
C GLY A 81 -17.39 -25.99 -4.68
N SER A 82 -16.21 -26.54 -4.41
CA SER A 82 -15.34 -26.04 -3.34
C SER A 82 -14.72 -24.69 -3.72
N ASN A 83 -14.18 -23.98 -2.74
CA ASN A 83 -13.53 -22.69 -2.97
C ASN A 83 -12.19 -22.60 -2.26
N LEU A 84 -11.35 -21.72 -2.79
CA LEU A 84 -10.12 -21.25 -2.20
C LEU A 84 -10.14 -19.72 -2.18
N VAL A 85 -9.83 -19.15 -1.02
CA VAL A 85 -9.72 -17.69 -0.85
C VAL A 85 -8.30 -17.36 -0.46
N TYR A 86 -7.66 -16.46 -1.23
CA TYR A 86 -6.47 -15.74 -0.78
C TYR A 86 -6.96 -14.51 -0.05
N ASN A 87 -6.60 -14.40 1.22
CA ASN A 87 -7.05 -13.32 2.09
C ASN A 87 -5.84 -12.70 2.81
N TYR A 88 -6.04 -11.58 3.46
CA TYR A 88 -5.01 -10.95 4.28
C TYR A 88 -5.62 -10.17 5.44
N ASP A 89 -4.86 -10.05 6.50
CA ASP A 89 -5.03 -9.07 7.56
C ASP A 89 -3.69 -8.38 7.86
N PHE A 90 -3.71 -7.28 8.58
CA PHE A 90 -2.49 -6.56 8.87
C PHE A 90 -2.53 -5.89 10.24
N THR A 91 -1.34 -5.73 10.79
CA THR A 91 -1.09 -4.91 11.98
C THR A 91 -0.39 -3.61 11.57
N GLN A 92 0.11 -2.89 12.54
CA GLN A 92 0.85 -1.65 12.29
C GLN A 92 2.21 -1.90 11.60
N ASN A 93 2.76 -3.12 11.69
CA ASN A 93 4.13 -3.42 11.27
C ASN A 93 4.25 -4.67 10.39
N ASP A 94 3.15 -5.36 10.11
CA ASP A 94 3.14 -6.55 9.28
C ASP A 94 1.80 -6.76 8.57
N VAL A 95 1.83 -7.57 7.52
CA VAL A 95 0.66 -8.15 6.87
C VAL A 95 0.81 -9.66 6.83
N SER A 96 -0.25 -10.37 7.24
CA SER A 96 -0.39 -11.81 7.08
C SER A 96 -1.24 -12.07 5.85
N ILE A 97 -0.68 -12.82 4.89
CA ILE A 97 -1.41 -13.31 3.71
C ILE A 97 -1.65 -14.79 3.94
N PHE A 98 -2.89 -15.25 3.85
CA PHE A 98 -3.27 -16.62 4.20
C PHE A 98 -4.32 -17.19 3.27
N LEU A 99 -4.45 -18.52 3.32
CA LEU A 99 -5.41 -19.28 2.55
C LEU A 99 -6.58 -19.72 3.43
N GLU A 100 -7.79 -19.59 2.89
CA GLU A 100 -9.01 -20.17 3.44
C GLU A 100 -9.65 -21.06 2.37
N SER A 101 -10.23 -22.18 2.75
CA SER A 101 -10.88 -23.08 1.80
C SER A 101 -12.05 -23.80 2.46
N SER A 102 -13.07 -24.12 1.67
CA SER A 102 -14.15 -25.03 2.07
C SER A 102 -13.72 -26.51 2.08
N SER A 103 -12.56 -26.81 1.51
CA SER A 103 -11.93 -28.13 1.49
C SER A 103 -10.63 -28.14 2.29
N ASP A 104 -10.04 -29.32 2.50
CA ASP A 104 -8.75 -29.45 3.16
C ASP A 104 -7.63 -28.77 2.34
N LEU A 105 -6.97 -27.77 2.92
CA LEU A 105 -5.88 -27.03 2.29
C LEU A 105 -4.70 -27.92 1.87
N ASN A 106 -4.49 -29.06 2.56
CA ASN A 106 -3.44 -30.03 2.20
C ASN A 106 -3.72 -30.76 0.88
N THR A 107 -4.93 -30.69 0.35
CA THR A 107 -5.30 -31.31 -0.93
C THR A 107 -5.14 -30.39 -2.11
N LEU A 108 -4.80 -29.12 -1.89
CA LEU A 108 -4.60 -28.14 -2.95
C LEU A 108 -3.36 -28.47 -3.78
N GLY A 109 -3.47 -28.24 -5.09
CA GLY A 109 -2.34 -28.35 -6.01
C GLY A 109 -1.27 -27.27 -5.75
N ASN A 110 -0.04 -27.58 -6.16
CA ASN A 110 1.09 -26.68 -6.02
C ASN A 110 0.90 -25.35 -6.78
N GLU A 111 0.11 -25.35 -7.84
CA GLU A 111 -0.26 -24.15 -8.61
C GLU A 111 -0.99 -23.10 -7.77
N HIS A 112 -1.60 -23.52 -6.66
CA HIS A 112 -2.29 -22.64 -5.74
C HIS A 112 -1.48 -22.30 -4.48
N THR A 113 -0.53 -23.17 -4.12
CA THR A 113 0.16 -23.06 -2.83
C THR A 113 1.63 -22.69 -2.94
N GLN A 114 2.27 -22.91 -4.10
CA GLN A 114 3.71 -22.71 -4.27
C GLN A 114 4.02 -21.62 -5.28
N ASN A 115 5.16 -20.96 -5.08
CA ASN A 115 5.71 -19.94 -5.97
C ASN A 115 4.71 -18.81 -6.30
N GLN A 116 3.92 -18.41 -5.34
CA GLN A 116 2.98 -17.31 -5.52
C GLN A 116 3.72 -15.97 -5.43
N GLU A 117 3.18 -14.96 -6.12
CA GLU A 117 3.74 -13.61 -6.12
C GLU A 117 2.70 -12.60 -5.65
N PHE A 118 3.13 -11.69 -4.78
CA PHE A 118 2.28 -10.63 -4.23
C PHE A 118 2.95 -9.27 -4.32
N ARG A 119 2.14 -8.23 -4.30
CA ARG A 119 2.55 -6.85 -4.04
C ARG A 119 1.73 -6.30 -2.90
N VAL A 120 2.42 -5.81 -1.89
CA VAL A 120 1.84 -5.06 -0.78
C VAL A 120 2.05 -3.58 -1.07
N VAL A 121 0.98 -2.81 -1.11
CA VAL A 121 1.01 -1.38 -1.42
C VAL A 121 0.49 -0.63 -0.21
N ILE A 122 1.32 0.25 0.35
CA ILE A 122 0.94 1.17 1.44
C ILE A 122 0.84 2.57 0.83
N VAL A 123 -0.33 3.17 0.90
CA VAL A 123 -0.62 4.43 0.20
C VAL A 123 -1.47 5.35 1.07
N PRO A 124 -1.24 6.68 1.04
CA PRO A 124 -2.10 7.63 1.74
C PRO A 124 -3.57 7.46 1.33
N ALA A 125 -4.48 7.36 2.30
CA ALA A 125 -5.91 7.15 2.07
C ALA A 125 -6.51 8.26 1.18
N SER A 126 -5.98 9.47 1.27
CA SER A 126 -6.40 10.60 0.44
C SER A 126 -6.15 10.40 -1.05
N GLN A 127 -5.13 9.61 -1.42
CA GLN A 127 -4.78 9.35 -2.82
C GLN A 127 -5.69 8.31 -3.47
N VAL A 128 -6.25 7.37 -2.71
CA VAL A 128 -7.13 6.32 -3.23
C VAL A 128 -8.62 6.65 -3.11
N ASN A 129 -8.96 7.81 -2.57
CA ASN A 129 -10.34 8.23 -2.43
C ASN A 129 -11.00 8.46 -3.81
N GLY A 130 -12.03 7.68 -4.11
CA GLY A 130 -12.74 7.73 -5.40
C GLY A 130 -12.00 7.07 -6.57
N VAL A 131 -10.93 6.33 -6.30
CA VAL A 131 -10.10 5.63 -7.28
C VAL A 131 -10.48 4.14 -7.32
N ASP A 132 -10.44 3.54 -8.51
CA ASP A 132 -10.57 2.09 -8.64
C ASP A 132 -9.28 1.40 -8.17
N THR A 133 -9.30 0.91 -6.94
CA THR A 133 -8.17 0.21 -6.33
C THR A 133 -8.00 -1.23 -6.82
N THR A 134 -8.90 -1.75 -7.64
CA THR A 134 -8.75 -3.09 -8.23
C THR A 134 -7.66 -3.13 -9.31
N ASP A 135 -7.35 -1.99 -9.93
CA ASP A 135 -6.27 -1.85 -10.88
C ASP A 135 -4.98 -1.36 -10.21
N LEU A 136 -4.04 -2.29 -10.03
CA LEU A 136 -2.73 -2.00 -9.44
C LEU A 136 -1.97 -0.87 -10.16
N ASN A 137 -2.02 -0.81 -11.49
CA ASN A 137 -1.30 0.22 -12.23
C ASN A 137 -1.86 1.62 -11.94
N THR A 138 -3.17 1.72 -11.78
CA THR A 138 -3.81 2.97 -11.35
C THR A 138 -3.30 3.40 -9.98
N VAL A 139 -3.24 2.50 -9.01
CA VAL A 139 -2.76 2.80 -7.65
C VAL A 139 -1.26 3.17 -7.64
N ILE A 140 -0.43 2.44 -8.39
CA ILE A 140 1.01 2.75 -8.52
C ILE A 140 1.24 4.14 -9.10
N ASN A 141 0.49 4.51 -10.15
CA ASN A 141 0.64 5.81 -10.80
C ASN A 141 0.24 6.99 -9.91
N LEU A 142 -0.69 6.80 -8.97
CA LEU A 142 -1.07 7.85 -8.02
C LEU A 142 0.06 8.19 -7.05
N GLY A 143 0.84 7.21 -6.65
CA GLY A 143 1.87 7.36 -5.62
C GLY A 143 3.21 7.88 -6.13
N ASN A 144 3.41 8.15 -7.44
CA ASN A 144 4.72 8.44 -8.02
C ASN A 144 5.80 7.44 -7.54
N ILE A 145 5.46 6.15 -7.54
CA ILE A 145 6.32 5.10 -6.99
C ILE A 145 7.54 4.93 -7.90
N GLU A 146 8.70 5.41 -7.44
CA GLU A 146 9.95 5.34 -8.19
C GLU A 146 10.76 4.06 -7.91
N SER A 147 10.42 3.32 -6.85
CA SER A 147 11.18 2.12 -6.46
C SER A 147 10.28 1.00 -5.94
N PHE A 148 10.70 -0.23 -6.23
CA PHE A 148 10.12 -1.46 -5.69
C PHE A 148 11.15 -2.13 -4.79
N GLU A 149 10.81 -2.41 -3.54
CA GLU A 149 11.62 -3.29 -2.68
C GLU A 149 11.27 -4.75 -2.98
N LEU A 150 12.30 -5.55 -3.30
CA LEU A 150 12.21 -7.01 -3.40
C LEU A 150 12.60 -7.59 -2.04
N ARG A 151 11.71 -8.36 -1.44
CA ARG A 151 11.97 -9.13 -0.21
C ARG A 151 11.69 -10.61 -0.40
#